data_6b0c44a9038f95cb4f80b5c9097033af
#
_entry.id   6b0c44a9038f95cb4f80b5c9097033af
#
_cell.length_a   1.000
_cell.length_b   1.000
_cell.length_c   1.000
_cell.angle_alpha   90.00
_cell.angle_beta   90.00
_cell.angle_gamma   90.00
#
_symmetry.space_group_name_H-M   'P 1'
#
loop_
_entity.id
_entity.type
_entity.pdbx_description
1 polymer ?
#
loop_
_entity_poly.entity_id
_entity_poly.type
_entity_poly.pdbx_seq_one_letter_code
_entity_poly.pdbx_strand_id
1 'polypeptide(L)'
;LSSSNIFSQELVVKSNLEGLTMSVGETFKPTSFAENLKGEKTMCQAVIYYNKKGVFSTAKAVTVDRGAGTIRANEPGTHEIVALCIGQEGQRLSRTFPVQVDFPKAKEIKITLSTSKVYEGSYIPLDFEVVDEMNFTRKNEFFQLNTDSNNIEIDAFNNVKAVSPGKAVLSASFDNISTSLTINVLENPVDKLELKAGLDVARTGDVVNYEAIGYDKTGKRIEGLPFSYTFSGKAVDKSNTASGLIMSDGKFVAEVIGDYMISASIGTSSVSRPLKVVGRGIEREVLKVGKGVVTDKHTSDFWVFEGVDGRDYAVTGTWGADGTSFFWDVTDPANIKKIDSVKVDARTVNDVKVSQDGRIS
;
A
#
# COMPACT_ATOMS: atom_id res chain seq x y z
N LEU A 1 14.94 -33.15 58.09
CA LEU A 1 15.12 -31.82 58.66
C LEU A 1 14.96 -30.77 57.52
N SER A 2 13.81 -30.13 57.55
CA SER A 2 13.37 -28.85 56.95
C SER A 2 14.20 -28.33 55.76
N SER A 3 13.84 -28.73 54.56
CA SER A 3 13.98 -27.89 53.38
C SER A 3 12.89 -26.81 53.46
N SER A 4 13.20 -25.73 54.13
CA SER A 4 12.35 -24.56 54.25
C SER A 4 12.09 -23.98 52.86
N ASN A 5 10.81 -23.82 52.54
CA ASN A 5 10.24 -23.08 51.44
C ASN A 5 10.91 -21.70 51.24
N ILE A 6 11.86 -21.60 50.31
CA ILE A 6 12.43 -20.34 49.82
C ILE A 6 11.51 -19.65 48.84
N PHE A 7 10.33 -20.20 48.56
CA PHE A 7 9.41 -19.75 47.52
C PHE A 7 8.25 -18.84 48.00
N SER A 8 8.44 -18.06 49.06
CA SER A 8 7.46 -17.02 49.46
C SER A 8 7.94 -15.58 49.19
N GLN A 9 9.01 -15.37 48.47
CA GLN A 9 9.42 -14.03 48.09
C GLN A 9 8.89 -13.71 46.66
N GLU A 10 8.06 -12.67 46.54
CA GLU A 10 7.61 -12.18 45.25
C GLU A 10 8.84 -11.82 44.39
N LEU A 11 9.11 -12.67 43.41
CA LEU A 11 10.15 -12.42 42.41
C LEU A 11 9.55 -11.60 41.25
N VAL A 12 10.26 -10.59 40.80
CA VAL A 12 9.87 -9.73 39.68
C VAL A 12 10.92 -9.81 38.59
N VAL A 13 10.49 -9.89 37.33
CA VAL A 13 11.41 -9.82 36.20
C VAL A 13 11.85 -8.36 36.02
N LYS A 14 13.16 -8.16 35.99
CA LYS A 14 13.83 -6.88 35.63
C LYS A 14 14.50 -7.04 34.28
N SER A 15 14.51 -5.97 33.49
CA SER A 15 15.12 -5.97 32.17
C SER A 15 15.64 -4.56 31.82
N ASN A 16 16.65 -4.51 30.96
CA ASN A 16 17.06 -3.27 30.28
C ASN A 16 16.08 -2.83 29.19
N LEU A 17 14.96 -3.53 29.02
CA LEU A 17 13.81 -3.05 28.25
C LEU A 17 13.01 -1.95 28.98
N GLU A 18 13.20 -1.80 30.31
CA GLU A 18 12.50 -0.80 31.11
C GLU A 18 12.94 0.61 30.71
N GLY A 19 12.00 1.42 30.17
CA GLY A 19 12.30 2.77 29.67
C GLY A 19 13.09 2.80 28.36
N LEU A 20 13.18 1.69 27.65
CA LEU A 20 13.90 1.62 26.37
C LEU A 20 13.18 2.43 25.29
N THR A 21 13.95 3.33 24.68
CA THR A 21 13.58 4.01 23.43
C THR A 21 14.52 3.54 22.32
N MET A 22 13.97 3.18 21.16
CA MET A 22 14.70 2.74 19.98
C MET A 22 14.31 3.61 18.77
N SER A 23 15.17 3.65 17.77
CA SER A 23 14.81 4.19 16.46
C SER A 23 14.38 3.08 15.49
N VAL A 24 13.48 3.39 14.57
CA VAL A 24 13.15 2.47 13.47
C VAL A 24 14.44 2.04 12.76
N GLY A 25 14.59 0.72 12.54
CA GLY A 25 15.79 0.11 11.98
C GLY A 25 16.82 -0.35 13.00
N GLU A 26 16.74 0.11 14.24
CA GLU A 26 17.68 -0.25 15.32
C GLU A 26 17.45 -1.69 15.80
N THR A 27 18.56 -2.33 16.19
CA THR A 27 18.55 -3.67 16.80
C THR A 27 19.15 -3.56 18.20
N PHE A 28 18.45 -4.11 19.18
CA PHE A 28 18.82 -4.10 20.59
C PHE A 28 18.91 -5.51 21.15
N LYS A 29 19.87 -5.77 22.03
CA LYS A 29 20.02 -7.05 22.72
C LYS A 29 19.54 -6.93 24.17
N PRO A 30 18.29 -7.33 24.48
CA PRO A 30 17.79 -7.26 25.83
C PRO A 30 18.46 -8.25 26.77
N THR A 31 18.52 -7.87 28.05
CA THR A 31 18.96 -8.72 29.15
C THR A 31 17.92 -8.68 30.27
N SER A 32 17.65 -9.82 30.91
CA SER A 32 16.68 -9.89 31.99
C SER A 32 17.15 -10.85 33.11
N PHE A 33 16.70 -10.58 34.33
CA PHE A 33 16.93 -11.38 35.50
C PHE A 33 15.71 -11.31 36.42
N ALA A 34 15.60 -12.20 37.39
CA ALA A 34 14.61 -12.11 38.46
C ALA A 34 15.21 -11.42 39.67
N GLU A 35 14.42 -10.59 40.36
CA GLU A 35 14.83 -9.88 41.59
C GLU A 35 13.75 -10.04 42.65
N ASN A 36 14.16 -10.26 43.89
CA ASN A 36 13.23 -10.33 45.02
C ASN A 36 13.02 -8.93 45.65
N LEU A 37 12.10 -8.85 46.62
CA LEU A 37 11.78 -7.60 47.33
C LEU A 37 12.96 -6.99 48.10
N LYS A 38 14.03 -7.78 48.35
CA LYS A 38 15.24 -7.30 49.02
C LYS A 38 16.30 -6.80 48.02
N GLY A 39 16.01 -6.85 46.73
CA GLY A 39 16.96 -6.45 45.66
C GLY A 39 18.01 -7.53 45.33
N GLU A 40 17.82 -8.78 45.83
CA GLU A 40 18.72 -9.88 45.51
C GLU A 40 18.39 -10.43 44.12
N LYS A 41 19.41 -10.50 43.25
CA LYS A 41 19.28 -10.92 41.85
C LYS A 41 19.44 -12.42 41.72
N THR A 42 18.52 -13.03 40.98
CA THR A 42 18.59 -14.46 40.60
C THR A 42 18.64 -14.55 39.08
N MET A 43 19.62 -15.29 38.56
CA MET A 43 19.76 -15.46 37.11
C MET A 43 18.67 -16.41 36.59
N CYS A 44 18.06 -16.04 35.47
CA CYS A 44 17.21 -16.92 34.70
C CYS A 44 18.07 -18.00 34.01
N GLN A 45 17.67 -19.26 34.04
CA GLN A 45 18.29 -20.32 33.24
C GLN A 45 18.12 -20.05 31.74
N ALA A 46 16.94 -19.52 31.39
CA ALA A 46 16.64 -19.04 30.04
C ALA A 46 15.75 -17.80 30.08
N VAL A 47 15.91 -16.92 29.13
CA VAL A 47 15.01 -15.79 28.92
C VAL A 47 14.48 -15.84 27.48
N ILE A 48 13.16 -15.77 27.35
CA ILE A 48 12.47 -15.73 26.05
C ILE A 48 11.77 -14.40 25.92
N TYR A 49 12.04 -13.70 24.82
CA TYR A 49 11.37 -12.46 24.47
C TYR A 49 10.32 -12.72 23.40
N TYR A 50 9.17 -12.02 23.50
CA TYR A 50 8.12 -12.08 22.49
C TYR A 50 7.18 -10.88 22.61
N ASN A 51 6.47 -10.57 21.52
CA ASN A 51 5.44 -9.54 21.53
C ASN A 51 4.23 -9.98 22.37
N LYS A 52 3.62 -9.07 23.12
CA LYS A 52 2.46 -9.37 23.98
C LYS A 52 1.29 -10.00 23.22
N LYS A 53 1.12 -9.71 21.93
CA LYS A 53 0.06 -10.28 21.08
C LYS A 53 0.21 -11.78 20.80
N GLY A 54 1.25 -12.43 21.32
CA GLY A 54 1.49 -13.86 21.25
C GLY A 54 2.75 -14.27 20.48
N VAL A 55 3.21 -15.50 20.75
CA VAL A 55 4.47 -16.06 20.20
C VAL A 55 4.44 -16.18 18.66
N PHE A 56 3.23 -16.29 18.07
CA PHE A 56 3.00 -16.42 16.63
C PHE A 56 2.48 -15.14 16.00
N SER A 57 2.47 -14.03 16.75
CA SER A 57 2.03 -12.75 16.22
C SER A 57 2.96 -12.34 15.09
N THR A 58 2.38 -12.08 13.91
CA THR A 58 3.02 -11.42 12.77
C THR A 58 3.17 -9.91 13.01
N ALA A 59 3.14 -9.44 14.26
CA ALA A 59 3.37 -8.04 14.58
C ALA A 59 4.77 -7.66 14.10
N LYS A 60 4.83 -7.01 12.95
CA LYS A 60 6.06 -6.61 12.27
C LYS A 60 6.71 -5.38 12.93
N ALA A 61 5.99 -4.70 13.81
CA ALA A 61 6.42 -3.44 14.40
C ALA A 61 7.72 -3.56 15.23
N VAL A 62 7.82 -4.62 16.05
CA VAL A 62 9.09 -5.03 16.68
C VAL A 62 9.25 -6.53 16.49
N THR A 63 10.26 -6.92 15.73
CA THR A 63 10.57 -8.35 15.50
C THR A 63 11.54 -8.87 16.57
N VAL A 64 11.31 -10.11 17.01
CA VAL A 64 12.17 -10.81 17.97
C VAL A 64 12.92 -11.92 17.25
N ASP A 65 14.25 -11.82 17.18
CA ASP A 65 15.12 -12.89 16.73
C ASP A 65 15.52 -13.73 17.94
N ARG A 66 14.94 -14.93 18.04
CA ARG A 66 15.19 -15.85 19.16
C ARG A 66 16.57 -16.51 19.08
N GLY A 67 17.12 -16.66 17.88
CA GLY A 67 18.46 -17.25 17.68
C GLY A 67 19.56 -16.30 18.12
N ALA A 68 19.45 -15.03 17.74
CA ALA A 68 20.40 -13.99 18.12
C ALA A 68 20.09 -13.39 19.52
N GLY A 69 18.89 -13.60 20.06
CA GLY A 69 18.42 -13.01 21.31
C GLY A 69 18.27 -11.49 21.21
N THR A 70 17.85 -10.98 20.04
CA THR A 70 17.74 -9.54 19.77
C THR A 70 16.30 -9.15 19.42
N ILE A 71 15.98 -7.87 19.61
CA ILE A 71 14.77 -7.24 19.10
C ILE A 71 15.15 -6.18 18.06
N ARG A 72 14.36 -6.04 17.02
CA ARG A 72 14.53 -5.01 15.99
C ARG A 72 13.26 -4.18 15.86
N ALA A 73 13.42 -2.86 15.93
CA ALA A 73 12.35 -1.89 15.73
C ALA A 73 12.10 -1.69 14.22
N ASN A 74 10.85 -1.83 13.75
CA ASN A 74 10.50 -1.66 12.34
C ASN A 74 9.45 -0.58 12.11
N GLU A 75 8.58 -0.31 13.09
CA GLU A 75 7.50 0.68 12.99
C GLU A 75 7.49 1.55 14.25
N PRO A 76 7.22 2.86 14.11
CA PRO A 76 7.14 3.76 15.25
C PRO A 76 5.93 3.47 16.14
N GLY A 77 5.99 3.92 17.38
CA GLY A 77 4.93 3.76 18.38
C GLY A 77 5.40 3.05 19.64
N THR A 78 4.48 2.85 20.57
CA THR A 78 4.75 2.10 21.81
C THR A 78 4.37 0.63 21.64
N HIS A 79 5.35 -0.25 21.77
CA HIS A 79 5.19 -1.69 21.57
C HIS A 79 5.48 -2.45 22.88
N GLU A 80 4.69 -3.46 23.18
CA GLU A 80 4.82 -4.24 24.40
C GLU A 80 5.61 -5.55 24.15
N ILE A 81 6.77 -5.66 24.78
CA ILE A 81 7.64 -6.85 24.74
C ILE A 81 7.53 -7.56 26.07
N VAL A 82 7.28 -8.86 26.02
CA VAL A 82 7.27 -9.73 27.20
C VAL A 82 8.63 -10.38 27.36
N ALA A 83 9.21 -10.26 28.54
CA ALA A 83 10.35 -11.05 28.96
C ALA A 83 9.85 -12.20 29.87
N LEU A 84 10.04 -13.43 29.42
CA LEU A 84 9.75 -14.65 30.17
C LEU A 84 11.06 -15.22 30.70
N CYS A 85 11.23 -15.17 32.02
CA CYS A 85 12.34 -15.78 32.76
C CYS A 85 11.95 -17.19 33.18
N ILE A 86 12.79 -18.18 32.87
CA ILE A 86 12.63 -19.56 33.27
C ILE A 86 13.72 -19.88 34.33
N GLY A 87 13.31 -20.27 35.52
CA GLY A 87 14.19 -20.67 36.62
C GLY A 87 14.74 -22.08 36.45
N GLN A 88 15.66 -22.48 37.35
CA GLN A 88 16.36 -23.78 37.27
C GLN A 88 15.42 -24.98 37.44
N GLU A 89 14.33 -24.83 38.19
CA GLU A 89 13.32 -25.88 38.39
C GLU A 89 12.10 -25.73 37.47
N GLY A 90 12.25 -24.94 36.38
CA GLY A 90 11.19 -24.71 35.39
C GLY A 90 10.13 -23.68 35.80
N GLN A 91 10.36 -22.93 36.89
CA GLN A 91 9.48 -21.81 37.26
C GLN A 91 9.46 -20.77 36.17
N ARG A 92 8.28 -20.17 35.91
CA ARG A 92 8.07 -19.18 34.85
C ARG A 92 7.58 -17.87 35.44
N LEU A 93 8.36 -16.84 35.24
CA LEU A 93 8.03 -15.47 35.60
C LEU A 93 8.03 -14.61 34.35
N SER A 94 7.01 -13.81 34.15
CA SER A 94 6.97 -12.91 32.98
C SER A 94 6.60 -11.48 33.39
N ARG A 95 7.17 -10.53 32.69
CA ARG A 95 6.79 -9.11 32.78
C ARG A 95 6.75 -8.49 31.40
N THR A 96 5.78 -7.62 31.18
CA THR A 96 5.64 -6.83 29.96
C THR A 96 6.34 -5.50 30.14
N PHE A 97 7.12 -5.09 29.12
CA PHE A 97 7.84 -3.83 29.07
C PHE A 97 7.35 -3.04 27.86
N PRO A 98 6.91 -1.79 28.04
CA PRO A 98 6.68 -0.87 26.92
C PRO A 98 8.03 -0.46 26.37
N VAL A 99 8.19 -0.60 25.05
CA VAL A 99 9.34 -0.12 24.28
C VAL A 99 8.83 0.96 23.36
N GLN A 100 9.37 2.17 23.52
CA GLN A 100 9.08 3.28 22.62
C GLN A 100 9.95 3.17 21.37
N VAL A 101 9.33 3.29 20.20
CA VAL A 101 10.04 3.34 18.92
C VAL A 101 9.73 4.66 18.25
N ASP A 102 10.76 5.44 17.98
CA ASP A 102 10.65 6.72 17.29
C ASP A 102 11.24 6.62 15.88
N PHE A 103 10.87 7.53 15.01
CA PHE A 103 11.60 7.68 13.75
C PHE A 103 13.01 8.22 14.04
N PRO A 104 14.03 7.80 13.27
CA PRO A 104 15.32 8.46 13.29
C PRO A 104 15.17 9.95 12.99
N LYS A 105 16.09 10.78 13.52
CA LYS A 105 16.03 12.23 13.27
C LYS A 105 16.07 12.53 11.77
N ALA A 106 15.33 13.55 11.38
CA ALA A 106 15.36 14.04 10.02
C ALA A 106 16.74 14.63 9.70
N LYS A 107 17.29 14.27 8.54
CA LYS A 107 18.61 14.70 8.05
C LYS A 107 18.50 15.64 6.86
N GLU A 108 17.57 15.38 5.96
CA GLU A 108 17.41 16.12 4.71
C GLU A 108 15.94 16.17 4.30
N ILE A 109 15.51 17.30 3.74
CA ILE A 109 14.23 17.44 3.04
C ILE A 109 14.51 17.51 1.55
N LYS A 110 13.82 16.67 0.76
CA LYS A 110 13.84 16.74 -0.69
C LYS A 110 12.52 17.30 -1.19
N ILE A 111 12.60 18.33 -2.02
CA ILE A 111 11.45 18.91 -2.74
C ILE A 111 11.68 18.63 -4.20
N THR A 112 10.73 17.95 -4.84
CA THR A 112 10.79 17.64 -6.27
C THR A 112 9.62 18.30 -6.98
N LEU A 113 9.92 19.00 -8.05
CA LEU A 113 8.93 19.58 -8.95
C LEU A 113 8.58 18.53 -10.01
N SER A 114 7.32 18.09 -10.05
CA SER A 114 6.86 17.02 -10.97
C SER A 114 6.63 17.53 -12.40
N THR A 115 6.89 18.82 -12.67
CA THR A 115 6.78 19.43 -14.00
C THR A 115 8.02 20.25 -14.34
N SER A 116 8.41 20.28 -15.60
CA SER A 116 9.52 21.12 -16.06
C SER A 116 9.13 22.59 -16.28
N LYS A 117 7.84 22.91 -16.32
CA LYS A 117 7.32 24.25 -16.57
C LYS A 117 6.17 24.56 -15.62
N VAL A 118 6.22 25.72 -14.99
CA VAL A 118 5.16 26.26 -14.13
C VAL A 118 4.64 27.52 -14.78
N TYR A 119 3.34 27.57 -15.03
CA TYR A 119 2.67 28.73 -15.61
C TYR A 119 1.83 29.45 -14.56
N GLU A 120 1.71 30.77 -14.69
CA GLU A 120 0.83 31.59 -13.83
C GLU A 120 -0.60 31.02 -13.79
N GLY A 121 -1.24 31.09 -12.63
CA GLY A 121 -2.58 30.59 -12.38
C GLY A 121 -2.65 29.08 -12.13
N SER A 122 -1.57 28.31 -12.32
CA SER A 122 -1.54 26.86 -12.10
C SER A 122 -1.18 26.52 -10.66
N TYR A 123 -1.73 25.42 -10.13
CA TYR A 123 -1.17 24.78 -8.97
C TYR A 123 0.14 24.08 -9.33
N ILE A 124 1.10 24.15 -8.42
CA ILE A 124 2.46 23.62 -8.63
C ILE A 124 2.51 22.23 -8.04
N PRO A 125 2.66 21.17 -8.83
CA PRO A 125 2.77 19.81 -8.34
C PRO A 125 4.14 19.59 -7.72
N LEU A 126 4.16 19.42 -6.39
CA LEU A 126 5.35 19.25 -5.58
C LEU A 126 5.28 17.93 -4.81
N ASP A 127 6.37 17.19 -4.82
CA ASP A 127 6.58 16.03 -3.98
C ASP A 127 7.59 16.36 -2.88
N PHE A 128 7.28 15.96 -1.67
CA PHE A 128 8.13 16.18 -0.49
C PHE A 128 8.52 14.84 0.12
N GLU A 129 9.79 14.71 0.47
CA GLU A 129 10.33 13.55 1.16
C GLU A 129 11.26 14.00 2.29
N VAL A 130 11.21 13.31 3.42
CA VAL A 130 12.20 13.42 4.48
C VAL A 130 13.14 12.23 4.39
N VAL A 131 14.45 12.48 4.35
CA VAL A 131 15.48 11.45 4.53
C VAL A 131 16.01 11.58 5.95
N ASP A 132 16.01 10.49 6.71
CA ASP A 132 16.48 10.45 8.08
C ASP A 132 17.98 10.09 8.20
N GLU A 133 18.52 10.10 9.42
CA GLU A 133 19.93 9.76 9.72
C GLU A 133 20.32 8.34 9.34
N MET A 134 19.34 7.42 9.23
CA MET A 134 19.54 6.04 8.76
C MET A 134 19.34 5.88 7.25
N ASN A 135 19.14 6.98 6.52
CA ASN A 135 18.87 7.05 5.09
C ASN A 135 17.55 6.37 4.65
N PHE A 136 16.58 6.21 5.54
CA PHE A 136 15.21 5.86 5.16
C PHE A 136 14.49 7.10 4.64
N THR A 137 13.69 6.91 3.59
CA THR A 137 12.86 7.96 3.02
C THR A 137 11.44 7.83 3.55
N ARG A 138 10.93 8.93 4.12
CA ARG A 138 9.55 9.06 4.61
C ARG A 138 8.76 9.97 3.67
N LYS A 139 7.60 9.49 3.25
CA LYS A 139 6.64 10.24 2.44
C LYS A 139 5.43 10.59 3.29
N ASN A 140 4.63 11.54 2.84
CA ASN A 140 3.40 11.98 3.50
C ASN A 140 3.61 12.61 4.90
N GLU A 141 4.78 13.15 5.16
CA GLU A 141 5.03 13.97 6.34
C GLU A 141 4.40 15.36 6.16
N PHE A 142 4.06 16.01 7.28
CA PHE A 142 3.49 17.34 7.25
C PHE A 142 4.59 18.39 7.31
N PHE A 143 4.74 19.18 6.26
CA PHE A 143 5.75 20.24 6.15
C PHE A 143 5.12 21.60 6.46
N GLN A 144 5.89 22.47 7.10
CA GLN A 144 5.58 23.90 7.15
C GLN A 144 6.16 24.56 5.91
N LEU A 145 5.29 25.09 5.06
CA LEU A 145 5.67 25.80 3.84
C LEU A 145 5.64 27.29 4.08
N ASN A 146 6.62 28.02 3.50
CA ASN A 146 6.69 29.46 3.55
C ASN A 146 7.28 30.04 2.26
N THR A 147 6.91 31.28 1.93
CA THR A 147 7.45 32.03 0.81
C THR A 147 7.42 33.52 1.10
N ASP A 148 8.48 34.23 0.72
CA ASP A 148 8.55 35.69 0.71
C ASP A 148 8.31 36.26 -0.70
N SER A 149 8.00 35.41 -1.68
CA SER A 149 7.84 35.77 -3.08
C SER A 149 6.38 36.06 -3.42
N ASN A 150 6.09 37.17 -4.09
CA ASN A 150 4.75 37.52 -4.54
C ASN A 150 4.30 36.73 -5.79
N ASN A 151 5.18 35.88 -6.35
CA ASN A 151 4.88 35.12 -7.56
C ASN A 151 4.20 33.77 -7.28
N ILE A 152 4.16 33.34 -6.03
CA ILE A 152 3.46 32.12 -5.57
C ILE A 152 2.67 32.43 -4.30
N GLU A 153 1.59 31.70 -4.09
CA GLU A 153 0.77 31.68 -2.89
C GLU A 153 0.69 30.27 -2.32
N ILE A 154 0.63 30.17 -0.99
CA ILE A 154 0.43 28.91 -0.28
C ILE A 154 -0.94 28.98 0.39
N ASP A 155 -1.85 28.05 0.08
CA ASP A 155 -3.17 27.99 0.69
C ASP A 155 -3.17 27.28 2.07
N ALA A 156 -4.30 27.28 2.74
CA ALA A 156 -4.48 26.66 4.06
C ALA A 156 -4.28 25.12 4.05
N PHE A 157 -4.23 24.50 2.89
CA PHE A 157 -4.02 23.07 2.70
C PHE A 157 -2.58 22.74 2.22
N ASN A 158 -1.67 23.71 2.27
CA ASN A 158 -0.32 23.60 1.74
C ASN A 158 -0.22 23.37 0.23
N ASN A 159 -1.26 23.72 -0.55
CA ASN A 159 -1.11 23.76 -1.99
C ASN A 159 -0.42 25.05 -2.40
N VAL A 160 0.53 24.94 -3.31
CA VAL A 160 1.27 26.09 -3.83
C VAL A 160 0.71 26.46 -5.20
N LYS A 161 0.30 27.73 -5.36
CA LYS A 161 -0.25 28.27 -6.61
C LYS A 161 0.70 29.31 -7.19
N ALA A 162 0.97 29.21 -8.47
CA ALA A 162 1.68 30.26 -9.23
C ALA A 162 0.74 31.43 -9.51
N VAL A 163 1.12 32.64 -9.13
CA VAL A 163 0.26 33.84 -9.20
C VAL A 163 0.66 34.75 -10.35
N SER A 164 1.96 35.00 -10.51
CA SER A 164 2.49 35.88 -11.56
C SER A 164 3.86 35.42 -12.05
N PRO A 165 4.25 35.76 -13.29
CA PRO A 165 5.55 35.41 -13.85
C PRO A 165 6.72 35.95 -13.03
N GLY A 166 7.77 35.17 -12.93
CA GLY A 166 9.01 35.54 -12.22
C GLY A 166 9.59 34.38 -11.40
N LYS A 167 10.69 34.68 -10.70
CA LYS A 167 11.32 33.73 -9.80
C LYS A 167 10.67 33.78 -8.43
N ALA A 168 10.33 32.63 -7.88
CA ALA A 168 9.83 32.46 -6.54
C ALA A 168 10.73 31.51 -5.74
N VAL A 169 10.79 31.70 -4.43
CA VAL A 169 11.46 30.80 -3.51
C VAL A 169 10.42 30.21 -2.58
N LEU A 170 10.29 28.87 -2.60
CA LEU A 170 9.50 28.12 -1.66
C LEU A 170 10.42 27.50 -0.63
N SER A 171 10.16 27.74 0.64
CA SER A 171 10.84 27.12 1.77
C SER A 171 9.96 26.06 2.41
N ALA A 172 10.52 24.91 2.74
CA ALA A 172 9.86 23.87 3.51
C ALA A 172 10.68 23.53 4.75
N SER A 173 10.01 23.38 5.89
CA SER A 173 10.61 22.96 7.14
C SER A 173 9.89 21.76 7.74
N PHE A 174 10.67 20.89 8.37
CA PHE A 174 10.22 19.71 9.09
C PHE A 174 11.16 19.48 10.28
N ASP A 175 10.61 19.31 11.47
CA ASP A 175 11.39 19.29 12.72
C ASP A 175 12.33 20.51 12.82
N ASN A 176 13.63 20.27 12.90
CA ASN A 176 14.67 21.32 13.03
C ASN A 176 15.45 21.55 11.74
N ILE A 177 14.99 21.02 10.60
CA ILE A 177 15.65 21.18 9.32
C ILE A 177 14.76 21.94 8.34
N SER A 178 15.39 22.64 7.41
CA SER A 178 14.70 23.37 6.34
C SER A 178 15.46 23.27 5.03
N THR A 179 14.73 23.42 3.94
CA THR A 179 15.29 23.51 2.59
C THR A 179 14.48 24.50 1.77
N SER A 180 15.00 24.90 0.61
CA SER A 180 14.29 25.79 -0.30
C SER A 180 14.41 25.32 -1.75
N LEU A 181 13.38 25.62 -2.53
CA LEU A 181 13.30 25.39 -3.96
C LEU A 181 13.06 26.71 -4.68
N THR A 182 13.86 27.02 -5.70
CA THR A 182 13.60 28.13 -6.60
C THR A 182 12.71 27.66 -7.75
N ILE A 183 11.58 28.33 -7.92
CA ILE A 183 10.58 28.04 -8.95
C ILE A 183 10.56 29.21 -9.94
N ASN A 184 10.62 28.93 -11.23
CA ASN A 184 10.46 29.94 -12.26
C ASN A 184 9.05 29.86 -12.82
N VAL A 185 8.22 30.86 -12.50
CA VAL A 185 6.85 30.98 -13.01
C VAL A 185 6.91 31.67 -14.37
N LEU A 186 6.32 31.04 -15.37
CA LEU A 186 6.23 31.52 -16.76
C LEU A 186 4.88 32.17 -17.02
N GLU A 187 4.83 33.11 -17.94
CA GLU A 187 3.58 33.62 -18.51
C GLU A 187 2.85 32.48 -19.23
N ASN A 188 1.52 32.41 -19.06
CA ASN A 188 0.71 31.39 -19.72
C ASN A 188 0.58 31.71 -21.23
N PRO A 189 1.18 30.92 -22.13
CA PRO A 189 1.17 31.18 -23.56
C PRO A 189 -0.13 30.76 -24.25
N VAL A 190 -1.07 30.17 -23.50
CA VAL A 190 -2.28 29.56 -24.06
C VAL A 190 -3.36 30.61 -24.32
N ASP A 191 -3.76 30.76 -25.58
CA ASP A 191 -4.89 31.59 -26.00
C ASP A 191 -6.16 30.76 -26.15
N LYS A 192 -6.06 29.52 -26.68
CA LYS A 192 -7.20 28.64 -26.91
C LYS A 192 -6.90 27.22 -26.37
N LEU A 193 -7.90 26.60 -25.74
CA LEU A 193 -7.89 25.21 -25.33
C LEU A 193 -8.88 24.37 -26.13
N GLU A 194 -8.50 23.13 -26.38
CA GLU A 194 -9.35 22.07 -26.92
C GLU A 194 -9.24 20.84 -26.06
N LEU A 195 -10.35 20.15 -25.78
CA LEU A 195 -10.40 18.88 -25.07
C LEU A 195 -10.99 17.81 -25.99
N LYS A 196 -10.18 16.91 -26.46
CA LYS A 196 -10.58 15.75 -27.28
C LYS A 196 -10.91 14.57 -26.40
N ALA A 197 -11.86 13.77 -26.81
CA ALA A 197 -12.22 12.51 -26.16
C ALA A 197 -12.50 11.44 -27.23
N GLY A 198 -12.20 10.21 -26.87
CA GLY A 198 -12.49 9.07 -27.74
C GLY A 198 -13.97 8.68 -27.77
N LEU A 199 -14.73 9.05 -26.73
CA LEU A 199 -16.13 8.68 -26.55
C LEU A 199 -16.94 9.86 -25.98
N ASP A 200 -18.20 10.01 -26.42
CA ASP A 200 -19.18 10.91 -25.81
C ASP A 200 -20.15 10.16 -24.89
N VAL A 201 -20.21 8.84 -25.05
CA VAL A 201 -20.98 7.93 -24.19
C VAL A 201 -20.09 6.77 -23.81
N ALA A 202 -19.99 6.49 -22.53
CA ALA A 202 -19.23 5.37 -21.96
C ALA A 202 -20.11 4.53 -21.04
N ARG A 203 -19.66 3.34 -20.69
CA ARG A 203 -20.30 2.51 -19.65
C ARG A 203 -19.50 2.63 -18.35
N THR A 204 -20.13 2.32 -17.23
CA THR A 204 -19.42 2.20 -15.95
C THR A 204 -18.21 1.27 -16.08
N GLY A 205 -17.02 1.75 -15.63
CA GLY A 205 -15.75 1.02 -15.70
C GLY A 205 -15.07 1.03 -17.08
N ASP A 206 -15.62 1.69 -18.09
CA ASP A 206 -14.87 1.94 -19.34
C ASP A 206 -13.85 3.06 -19.13
N VAL A 207 -12.66 2.91 -19.71
CA VAL A 207 -11.63 3.94 -19.70
C VAL A 207 -11.86 4.88 -20.88
N VAL A 208 -12.08 6.16 -20.59
CA VAL A 208 -12.17 7.22 -21.59
C VAL A 208 -10.90 8.05 -21.56
N ASN A 209 -10.22 8.16 -22.70
CA ASN A 209 -9.00 8.95 -22.82
C ASN A 209 -9.36 10.37 -23.26
N TYR A 210 -8.88 11.35 -22.50
CA TYR A 210 -8.98 12.77 -22.82
C TYR A 210 -7.61 13.32 -23.16
N GLU A 211 -7.53 14.13 -24.23
CA GLU A 211 -6.34 14.86 -24.63
C GLU A 211 -6.66 16.36 -24.65
N ALA A 212 -6.02 17.12 -23.76
CA ALA A 212 -6.07 18.57 -23.80
C ALA A 212 -4.99 19.13 -24.71
N ILE A 213 -5.34 20.11 -25.53
CA ILE A 213 -4.44 20.74 -26.48
C ILE A 213 -4.54 22.25 -26.28
N GLY A 214 -3.39 22.91 -26.11
CA GLY A 214 -3.30 24.36 -26.06
C GLY A 214 -2.75 24.94 -27.35
N TYR A 215 -3.29 26.08 -27.74
CA TYR A 215 -2.86 26.85 -28.89
C TYR A 215 -2.49 28.26 -28.47
N ASP A 216 -1.45 28.82 -29.09
CA ASP A 216 -1.06 30.22 -28.92
C ASP A 216 -1.93 31.17 -29.77
N LYS A 217 -1.73 32.48 -29.63
CA LYS A 217 -2.44 33.54 -30.37
C LYS A 217 -2.33 33.40 -31.88
N THR A 218 -1.36 32.67 -32.39
CA THR A 218 -1.20 32.41 -33.84
C THR A 218 -1.92 31.15 -34.31
N GLY A 219 -2.54 30.40 -33.39
CA GLY A 219 -3.19 29.11 -33.63
C GLY A 219 -2.20 27.93 -33.70
N LYS A 220 -0.96 28.14 -33.32
CA LYS A 220 0.05 27.07 -33.29
C LYS A 220 -0.12 26.26 -31.99
N ARG A 221 -0.10 24.93 -32.12
CA ARG A 221 -0.11 24.00 -30.97
C ARG A 221 1.14 24.18 -30.10
N ILE A 222 0.94 24.21 -28.79
CA ILE A 222 2.01 24.31 -27.81
C ILE A 222 2.21 22.91 -27.23
N GLU A 223 3.45 22.40 -27.29
CA GLU A 223 3.79 21.09 -26.79
C GLU A 223 4.26 21.12 -25.31
N GLY A 224 4.01 20.01 -24.60
CA GLY A 224 4.51 19.82 -23.23
C GLY A 224 3.85 20.70 -22.18
N LEU A 225 2.58 21.09 -22.38
CA LEU A 225 1.80 21.82 -21.39
C LEU A 225 1.37 20.89 -20.23
N PRO A 226 1.59 21.26 -18.98
CA PRO A 226 1.20 20.49 -17.82
C PRO A 226 -0.28 20.73 -17.48
N PHE A 227 -1.18 20.01 -18.12
CA PHE A 227 -2.61 20.11 -17.83
C PHE A 227 -2.99 19.44 -16.52
N SER A 228 -3.91 20.06 -15.79
CA SER A 228 -4.62 19.45 -14.68
C SER A 228 -5.99 18.99 -15.14
N TYR A 229 -6.34 17.74 -14.86
CA TYR A 229 -7.63 17.17 -15.18
C TYR A 229 -8.49 17.02 -13.94
N THR A 230 -9.76 17.40 -14.05
CA THR A 230 -10.76 17.26 -13.01
C THR A 230 -12.08 16.76 -13.59
N PHE A 231 -12.97 16.27 -12.77
CA PHE A 231 -14.34 15.95 -13.17
C PHE A 231 -15.35 16.41 -12.13
N SER A 232 -16.55 16.64 -12.59
CA SER A 232 -17.75 16.74 -11.79
C SER A 232 -18.83 15.87 -12.41
N GLY A 233 -19.85 15.50 -11.64
CA GLY A 233 -20.90 14.65 -12.19
C GLY A 233 -22.17 14.66 -11.37
N LYS A 234 -23.24 14.19 -12.00
CA LYS A 234 -24.54 13.98 -11.38
C LYS A 234 -25.01 12.57 -11.67
N ALA A 235 -25.17 11.77 -10.63
CA ALA A 235 -25.70 10.41 -10.75
C ALA A 235 -27.18 10.44 -11.24
N VAL A 236 -27.56 9.46 -12.04
CA VAL A 236 -28.95 9.26 -12.47
C VAL A 236 -29.81 8.92 -11.25
N ASP A 237 -29.34 8.01 -10.42
CA ASP A 237 -29.99 7.70 -9.15
C ASP A 237 -29.60 8.76 -8.11
N LYS A 238 -30.57 9.54 -7.65
CA LYS A 238 -30.39 10.63 -6.69
C LYS A 238 -29.92 10.17 -5.30
N SER A 239 -30.03 8.90 -4.98
CA SER A 239 -29.48 8.31 -3.75
C SER A 239 -27.98 8.10 -3.80
N ASN A 240 -27.37 8.15 -5.00
CA ASN A 240 -25.96 7.96 -5.24
C ASN A 240 -25.25 9.31 -5.53
N THR A 241 -23.99 9.38 -5.16
CA THR A 241 -23.10 10.46 -5.58
C THR A 241 -22.34 10.00 -6.82
N ALA A 242 -22.21 10.86 -7.82
CA ALA A 242 -21.37 10.58 -8.98
C ALA A 242 -19.92 10.37 -8.53
N SER A 243 -19.34 9.25 -8.87
CA SER A 243 -17.96 8.89 -8.51
C SER A 243 -17.18 8.36 -9.70
N GLY A 244 -15.86 8.46 -9.62
CA GLY A 244 -14.95 8.04 -10.65
C GLY A 244 -13.50 8.38 -10.30
N LEU A 245 -12.60 8.03 -11.19
CA LEU A 245 -11.19 8.36 -11.08
C LEU A 245 -10.74 9.06 -12.37
N ILE A 246 -10.02 10.18 -12.21
CA ILE A 246 -9.34 10.83 -13.31
C ILE A 246 -7.83 10.87 -13.01
N MET A 247 -7.03 10.51 -14.00
CA MET A 247 -5.58 10.46 -13.89
C MET A 247 -4.95 11.72 -14.49
N SER A 248 -3.72 12.05 -14.11
CA SER A 248 -2.98 13.19 -14.63
C SER A 248 -2.68 13.12 -16.14
N ASP A 249 -2.76 11.93 -16.74
CA ASP A 249 -2.62 11.70 -18.18
C ASP A 249 -3.96 11.80 -18.95
N GLY A 250 -5.04 12.21 -18.28
CA GLY A 250 -6.36 12.41 -18.89
C GLY A 250 -7.22 11.15 -19.01
N LYS A 251 -6.83 10.01 -18.42
CA LYS A 251 -7.67 8.81 -18.36
C LYS A 251 -8.74 8.94 -17.29
N PHE A 252 -9.99 8.78 -17.68
CA PHE A 252 -11.14 8.83 -16.78
C PHE A 252 -11.91 7.52 -16.79
N VAL A 253 -12.33 7.10 -15.59
CA VAL A 253 -13.23 5.96 -15.37
C VAL A 253 -14.34 6.38 -14.43
N ALA A 254 -15.61 6.21 -14.83
CA ALA A 254 -16.75 6.43 -13.96
C ALA A 254 -17.22 5.11 -13.32
N GLU A 255 -17.57 5.17 -12.06
CA GLU A 255 -18.10 4.05 -11.29
C GLU A 255 -19.64 4.04 -11.23
N VAL A 256 -20.26 5.19 -11.38
CA VAL A 256 -21.71 5.39 -11.22
C VAL A 256 -22.31 5.91 -12.54
N ILE A 257 -23.50 5.42 -12.89
CA ILE A 257 -24.28 5.89 -14.03
C ILE A 257 -24.67 7.36 -13.80
N GLY A 258 -24.41 8.23 -14.80
CA GLY A 258 -24.66 9.65 -14.66
C GLY A 258 -24.20 10.49 -15.82
N ASP A 259 -24.40 11.78 -15.69
CA ASP A 259 -23.86 12.80 -16.56
C ASP A 259 -22.63 13.43 -15.90
N TYR A 260 -21.52 13.42 -16.60
CA TYR A 260 -20.23 13.91 -16.12
C TYR A 260 -19.76 15.08 -16.98
N MET A 261 -18.99 15.96 -16.37
CA MET A 261 -18.26 17.03 -17.03
C MET A 261 -16.78 16.84 -16.73
N ILE A 262 -16.00 16.57 -17.75
CA ILE A 262 -14.55 16.43 -17.63
C ILE A 262 -13.93 17.75 -18.03
N SER A 263 -13.02 18.25 -17.23
CA SER A 263 -12.37 19.54 -17.40
C SER A 263 -10.85 19.38 -17.46
N ALA A 264 -10.22 20.09 -18.36
CA ALA A 264 -8.77 20.27 -18.37
C ALA A 264 -8.45 21.74 -18.19
N SER A 265 -7.44 22.05 -17.40
CA SER A 265 -7.03 23.42 -17.12
C SER A 265 -5.51 23.59 -17.13
N ILE A 266 -5.08 24.79 -17.45
CA ILE A 266 -3.71 25.26 -17.30
C ILE A 266 -3.75 26.74 -16.97
N GLY A 267 -3.16 27.10 -15.84
CA GLY A 267 -3.27 28.47 -15.35
C GLY A 267 -4.74 28.85 -15.10
N THR A 268 -5.12 30.00 -15.66
CA THR A 268 -6.50 30.50 -15.62
C THR A 268 -7.37 30.00 -16.76
N SER A 269 -6.79 29.31 -17.74
CA SER A 269 -7.51 28.78 -18.89
C SER A 269 -8.08 27.40 -18.60
N SER A 270 -9.33 27.14 -18.96
CA SER A 270 -9.97 25.85 -18.81
C SER A 270 -10.88 25.50 -19.98
N VAL A 271 -11.07 24.22 -20.22
CA VAL A 271 -12.01 23.69 -21.21
C VAL A 271 -12.70 22.47 -20.63
N SER A 272 -13.98 22.30 -20.92
CA SER A 272 -14.76 21.18 -20.38
C SER A 272 -15.49 20.46 -21.50
N ARG A 273 -15.70 19.15 -21.32
CA ARG A 273 -16.45 18.29 -22.23
C ARG A 273 -17.41 17.37 -21.46
N PRO A 274 -18.68 17.28 -21.88
CA PRO A 274 -19.63 16.37 -21.27
C PRO A 274 -19.33 14.91 -21.65
N LEU A 275 -19.67 14.01 -20.74
CA LEU A 275 -19.65 12.56 -20.95
C LEU A 275 -20.91 11.97 -20.32
N LYS A 276 -21.65 11.21 -21.10
CA LYS A 276 -22.78 10.41 -20.57
C LYS A 276 -22.28 9.02 -20.20
N VAL A 277 -22.53 8.60 -18.96
CA VAL A 277 -22.18 7.26 -18.49
C VAL A 277 -23.45 6.45 -18.27
N VAL A 278 -23.50 5.29 -18.91
CA VAL A 278 -24.61 4.33 -18.87
C VAL A 278 -24.18 3.04 -18.17
N GLY A 279 -25.13 2.22 -17.76
CA GLY A 279 -24.85 0.90 -17.20
C GLY A 279 -24.25 -0.04 -18.25
N ARG A 280 -23.47 -1.01 -17.83
CA ARG A 280 -22.91 -2.02 -18.75
C ARG A 280 -23.98 -2.85 -19.43
N GLY A 281 -25.16 -3.03 -18.80
CA GLY A 281 -26.27 -3.78 -19.37
C GLY A 281 -25.93 -5.21 -19.78
N ILE A 282 -24.94 -5.80 -19.11
CA ILE A 282 -24.54 -7.19 -19.38
C ILE A 282 -25.38 -8.07 -18.46
N GLU A 283 -26.46 -8.60 -18.98
CA GLU A 283 -27.13 -9.75 -18.40
C GLU A 283 -26.49 -10.99 -19.00
N ARG A 284 -25.90 -11.81 -18.15
CA ARG A 284 -25.37 -13.11 -18.54
C ARG A 284 -26.08 -14.15 -17.74
N GLU A 285 -26.72 -15.07 -18.42
CA GLU A 285 -27.24 -16.29 -17.82
C GLU A 285 -26.07 -17.27 -17.68
N VAL A 286 -25.80 -17.72 -16.45
CA VAL A 286 -24.82 -18.77 -16.18
C VAL A 286 -25.57 -20.08 -15.98
N LEU A 287 -25.49 -20.96 -16.97
CA LEU A 287 -26.07 -22.29 -16.90
C LEU A 287 -25.04 -23.29 -16.39
N LYS A 288 -25.40 -24.03 -15.34
CA LYS A 288 -24.59 -25.14 -14.87
C LYS A 288 -24.86 -26.34 -15.76
N VAL A 289 -23.94 -26.65 -16.67
CA VAL A 289 -24.09 -27.76 -17.65
C VAL A 289 -23.50 -29.06 -17.14
N GLY A 290 -22.54 -29.05 -16.22
CA GLY A 290 -21.94 -30.24 -15.66
C GLY A 290 -21.25 -29.99 -14.33
N LYS A 291 -20.73 -31.05 -13.73
CA LYS A 291 -19.98 -31.00 -12.45
C LYS A 291 -18.98 -32.15 -12.38
N GLY A 292 -17.69 -31.84 -12.18
CA GLY A 292 -16.70 -32.79 -11.70
C GLY A 292 -16.78 -32.88 -10.16
N VAL A 293 -16.83 -34.10 -9.62
CA VAL A 293 -17.03 -34.29 -8.16
C VAL A 293 -15.79 -34.88 -7.51
N VAL A 294 -15.29 -34.17 -6.48
CA VAL A 294 -14.41 -34.69 -5.46
C VAL A 294 -15.16 -34.59 -4.14
N THR A 295 -15.47 -35.72 -3.50
CA THR A 295 -16.43 -35.78 -2.39
C THR A 295 -15.82 -35.54 -1.03
N ASP A 296 -14.55 -35.82 -0.87
CA ASP A 296 -13.83 -35.86 0.42
C ASP A 296 -12.83 -34.74 0.63
N LYS A 297 -12.64 -33.89 -0.38
CA LYS A 297 -11.63 -32.82 -0.39
C LYS A 297 -12.20 -31.54 -1.00
N HIS A 298 -11.66 -30.39 -0.54
CA HIS A 298 -11.99 -29.09 -1.12
C HIS A 298 -11.06 -28.79 -2.31
N THR A 299 -11.62 -28.31 -3.39
CA THR A 299 -10.87 -27.76 -4.53
C THR A 299 -10.32 -26.38 -4.13
N SER A 300 -9.03 -26.15 -4.36
CA SER A 300 -8.36 -24.88 -4.05
C SER A 300 -8.26 -23.97 -5.28
N ASP A 301 -7.84 -24.52 -6.41
CA ASP A 301 -7.62 -23.80 -7.67
C ASP A 301 -7.95 -24.73 -8.85
N PHE A 302 -8.06 -24.16 -10.04
CA PHE A 302 -8.19 -24.94 -11.28
C PHE A 302 -7.57 -24.20 -12.46
N TRP A 303 -7.14 -24.97 -13.45
CA TRP A 303 -6.63 -24.48 -14.71
C TRP A 303 -7.20 -25.31 -15.85
N VAL A 304 -7.75 -24.64 -16.89
CA VAL A 304 -8.27 -25.31 -18.09
C VAL A 304 -7.31 -25.09 -19.23
N PHE A 305 -7.04 -26.12 -20.02
CA PHE A 305 -6.07 -26.10 -21.12
C PHE A 305 -6.48 -27.05 -22.24
N GLU A 306 -6.03 -26.75 -23.44
CA GLU A 306 -6.12 -27.68 -24.58
C GLU A 306 -4.93 -28.65 -24.52
N GLY A 307 -5.21 -29.93 -24.56
CA GLY A 307 -4.21 -30.99 -24.62
C GLY A 307 -3.57 -31.12 -25.99
N VAL A 308 -2.45 -31.82 -26.04
CA VAL A 308 -1.72 -32.10 -27.32
C VAL A 308 -2.54 -32.88 -28.36
N ASP A 309 -3.61 -33.49 -27.94
CA ASP A 309 -4.59 -34.23 -28.77
C ASP A 309 -5.77 -33.37 -29.20
N GLY A 310 -5.79 -32.07 -28.88
CA GLY A 310 -6.85 -31.13 -29.24
C GLY A 310 -8.13 -31.27 -28.42
N ARG A 311 -8.06 -31.96 -27.26
CA ARG A 311 -9.17 -32.10 -26.32
C ARG A 311 -8.98 -31.08 -25.17
N ASP A 312 -10.09 -30.69 -24.53
CA ASP A 312 -10.09 -29.80 -23.40
C ASP A 312 -9.92 -30.57 -22.09
N TYR A 313 -8.97 -30.14 -21.29
CA TYR A 313 -8.66 -30.69 -19.99
C TYR A 313 -8.69 -29.66 -18.89
N ALA A 314 -8.87 -30.11 -17.67
CA ALA A 314 -8.68 -29.30 -16.49
C ALA A 314 -7.79 -30.01 -15.47
N VAL A 315 -6.99 -29.25 -14.76
CA VAL A 315 -6.30 -29.69 -13.54
C VAL A 315 -6.87 -28.93 -12.36
N THR A 316 -7.10 -29.61 -11.24
CA THR A 316 -7.57 -28.99 -10.01
C THR A 316 -6.63 -29.28 -8.87
N GLY A 317 -6.28 -28.23 -8.11
CA GLY A 317 -5.61 -28.35 -6.84
C GLY A 317 -6.59 -28.72 -5.72
N THR A 318 -6.05 -29.09 -4.56
CA THR A 318 -6.83 -29.49 -3.39
C THR A 318 -6.32 -28.90 -2.11
N TRP A 319 -7.23 -28.60 -1.20
CA TRP A 319 -6.92 -28.12 0.13
C TRP A 319 -6.94 -29.26 1.15
N GLY A 320 -5.82 -29.52 1.81
CA GLY A 320 -5.72 -30.54 2.85
C GLY A 320 -5.89 -31.98 2.40
N ALA A 321 -5.50 -32.28 1.16
CA ALA A 321 -5.64 -33.58 0.50
C ALA A 321 -4.33 -34.34 0.33
N ASP A 322 -3.38 -34.20 1.22
CA ASP A 322 -2.06 -34.79 1.12
C ASP A 322 -1.35 -34.50 -0.23
N GLY A 323 -1.50 -33.28 -0.74
CA GLY A 323 -0.84 -32.86 -1.97
C GLY A 323 -1.39 -33.52 -3.25
N THR A 324 -2.64 -33.93 -3.29
CA THR A 324 -3.24 -34.57 -4.47
C THR A 324 -3.84 -33.53 -5.41
N SER A 325 -3.45 -33.57 -6.69
CA SER A 325 -4.13 -32.88 -7.80
C SER A 325 -4.92 -33.87 -8.62
N PHE A 326 -6.05 -33.42 -9.21
CA PHE A 326 -6.89 -34.22 -10.09
C PHE A 326 -6.89 -33.66 -11.50
N PHE A 327 -6.86 -34.55 -12.48
CA PHE A 327 -6.96 -34.24 -13.90
C PHE A 327 -8.32 -34.69 -14.45
N TRP A 328 -8.89 -33.86 -15.30
CA TRP A 328 -10.23 -34.02 -15.82
C TRP A 328 -10.27 -33.84 -17.33
N ASP A 329 -11.01 -34.68 -18.02
CA ASP A 329 -11.46 -34.42 -19.36
C ASP A 329 -12.74 -33.59 -19.30
N VAL A 330 -12.68 -32.38 -19.83
CA VAL A 330 -13.78 -31.40 -19.86
C VAL A 330 -14.20 -31.07 -21.27
N THR A 331 -13.77 -31.83 -22.25
CA THR A 331 -14.14 -31.68 -23.67
C THR A 331 -15.64 -31.66 -23.87
N ASP A 332 -16.39 -32.53 -23.18
CA ASP A 332 -17.82 -32.39 -23.02
C ASP A 332 -18.14 -31.88 -21.62
N PRO A 333 -18.49 -30.60 -21.48
CA PRO A 333 -18.74 -30.01 -20.17
C PRO A 333 -19.99 -30.58 -19.47
N ALA A 334 -20.87 -31.27 -20.18
CA ALA A 334 -22.00 -31.98 -19.58
C ALA A 334 -21.60 -33.35 -18.99
N ASN A 335 -20.47 -33.92 -19.44
CA ASN A 335 -19.99 -35.24 -19.05
C ASN A 335 -18.52 -35.19 -18.57
N ILE A 336 -18.22 -34.35 -17.61
CA ILE A 336 -16.88 -34.20 -17.03
C ILE A 336 -16.42 -35.52 -16.43
N LYS A 337 -15.22 -35.97 -16.83
CA LYS A 337 -14.60 -37.23 -16.36
C LYS A 337 -13.29 -36.96 -15.65
N LYS A 338 -13.14 -37.47 -14.43
CA LYS A 338 -11.83 -37.55 -13.79
C LYS A 338 -11.01 -38.63 -14.48
N ILE A 339 -9.85 -38.27 -15.01
CA ILE A 339 -9.00 -39.15 -15.80
C ILE A 339 -7.77 -39.61 -15.05
N ASP A 340 -7.25 -38.74 -14.13
CA ASP A 340 -6.03 -39.05 -13.38
C ASP A 340 -5.96 -38.27 -12.07
N SER A 341 -5.01 -38.66 -11.22
CA SER A 341 -4.63 -37.91 -10.03
C SER A 341 -3.14 -38.10 -9.74
N VAL A 342 -2.48 -37.01 -9.36
CA VAL A 342 -1.06 -37.00 -9.02
C VAL A 342 -0.91 -36.50 -7.59
N LYS A 343 -0.08 -37.20 -6.81
CA LYS A 343 0.29 -36.82 -5.44
C LYS A 343 1.69 -36.28 -5.43
N VAL A 344 1.87 -35.07 -4.86
CA VAL A 344 3.16 -34.44 -4.58
C VAL A 344 3.43 -34.44 -3.07
N ASP A 345 4.67 -34.28 -2.67
CA ASP A 345 5.07 -34.21 -1.26
C ASP A 345 4.70 -32.83 -0.66
N ALA A 346 3.39 -32.61 -0.49
CA ALA A 346 2.83 -31.40 0.08
C ALA A 346 1.53 -31.69 0.81
N ARG A 347 1.17 -30.84 1.77
CA ARG A 347 -0.15 -30.91 2.43
C ARG A 347 -1.27 -30.44 1.53
N THR A 348 -0.99 -29.45 0.68
CA THR A 348 -1.97 -28.71 -0.13
C THR A 348 -1.35 -28.41 -1.47
N VAL A 349 -2.10 -28.59 -2.55
CA VAL A 349 -1.80 -28.04 -3.88
C VAL A 349 -2.67 -26.82 -4.06
N ASN A 350 -2.15 -25.64 -3.75
CA ASN A 350 -2.95 -24.41 -3.67
C ASN A 350 -3.13 -23.73 -5.02
N ASP A 351 -2.08 -23.74 -5.85
CA ASP A 351 -2.09 -23.20 -7.21
C ASP A 351 -1.73 -24.30 -8.22
N VAL A 352 -2.41 -24.29 -9.35
CA VAL A 352 -2.14 -25.19 -10.49
C VAL A 352 -2.03 -24.39 -11.77
N LYS A 353 -1.07 -24.72 -12.61
CA LYS A 353 -0.86 -24.12 -13.92
C LYS A 353 -0.41 -25.23 -14.90
N VAL A 354 -0.68 -24.99 -16.17
CA VAL A 354 -0.19 -25.86 -17.24
C VAL A 354 0.55 -25.01 -18.26
N SER A 355 1.67 -25.52 -18.77
CA SER A 355 2.44 -24.86 -19.84
C SER A 355 1.60 -24.66 -21.10
N GLN A 356 1.95 -23.67 -21.92
CA GLN A 356 1.20 -23.35 -23.15
C GLN A 356 1.11 -24.52 -24.13
N ASP A 357 2.10 -25.41 -24.12
CA ASP A 357 2.14 -26.61 -24.97
C ASP A 357 1.39 -27.82 -24.35
N GLY A 358 0.75 -27.64 -23.19
CA GLY A 358 -0.04 -28.67 -22.52
C GLY A 358 0.74 -29.85 -21.95
N ARG A 359 2.08 -29.75 -21.80
CA ARG A 359 2.95 -30.87 -21.46
C ARG A 359 3.44 -30.92 -20.02
N ILE A 360 3.43 -29.77 -19.33
CA ILE A 360 3.93 -29.63 -17.95
C ILE A 360 2.84 -29.00 -17.10
N SER A 361 2.54 -29.64 -15.99
CA SER A 361 1.63 -29.12 -14.96
C SER A 361 2.34 -29.07 -13.62
#